data_8d70784062976ba5e32c61bbfd168650
#
_entry.id   8d70784062976ba5e32c61bbfd168650
#
_cell.length_a   1.000
_cell.length_b   1.000
_cell.length_c   1.000
_cell.angle_alpha   90.00
_cell.angle_beta   90.00
_cell.angle_gamma   90.00
#
_symmetry.space_group_name_H-M   'P 1'
#
loop_
_entity.id
_entity.type
_entity.pdbx_description
1 polymer ?
#
loop_
_entity_poly.entity_id
_entity_poly.type
_entity_poly.pdbx_seq_one_letter_code
_entity_poly.pdbx_strand_id
1 'polypeptide(L)' 'MYEFEMYNVNTGKTETAYGYSLADARERSPKYNSREWVCLMSTYID' A
#
# COMPACT_ATOMS: atom_id res chain seq x y z
N MET A 1 -11.41 7.29 2.80
CA MET A 1 -9.97 6.91 2.84
C MET A 1 -9.84 5.42 3.11
N TYR A 2 -8.87 4.79 2.50
CA TYR A 2 -8.59 3.37 2.71
C TYR A 2 -7.23 3.18 3.35
N GLU A 3 -7.11 2.11 4.10
CA GLU A 3 -5.85 1.61 4.63
C GLU A 3 -5.47 0.39 3.81
N PHE A 4 -4.26 0.37 3.27
CA PHE A 4 -3.77 -0.72 2.43
C PHE A 4 -2.61 -1.42 3.14
N GLU A 5 -2.73 -2.73 3.31
CA GLU A 5 -1.64 -3.53 3.85
C GLU A 5 -0.71 -3.90 2.69
N MET A 6 0.49 -3.32 2.71
CA MET A 6 1.48 -3.51 1.65
C MET A 6 2.54 -4.50 2.10
N TYR A 7 2.85 -5.45 1.23
CA TYR A 7 3.82 -6.50 1.50
C TYR A 7 4.99 -6.37 0.52
N ASN A 8 6.21 -6.37 1.06
CA ASN A 8 7.41 -6.32 0.23
C ASN A 8 7.86 -7.74 -0.08
N VAL A 9 7.82 -8.12 -1.37
CA VAL A 9 8.13 -9.48 -1.79
C VAL A 9 9.61 -9.82 -1.67
N ASN A 10 10.48 -8.81 -1.57
CA ASN A 10 11.92 -9.03 -1.44
C ASN A 10 12.37 -9.16 0.01
N THR A 11 11.75 -8.40 0.91
CA THR A 11 12.17 -8.37 2.31
C THR A 11 11.23 -9.12 3.24
N GLY A 12 9.99 -9.39 2.80
CA GLY A 12 8.97 -10.01 3.63
C GLY A 12 8.35 -9.08 4.65
N LYS A 13 8.64 -7.78 4.58
CA LYS A 13 8.08 -6.80 5.51
C LYS A 13 6.71 -6.36 5.08
N THR A 14 5.87 -6.02 6.07
CA THR A 14 4.54 -5.49 5.85
C THR A 14 4.48 -4.07 6.39
N GLU A 15 3.92 -3.15 5.60
CA GLU A 15 3.74 -1.75 6.01
C GLU A 15 2.36 -1.29 5.55
N THR A 16 1.93 -0.15 6.08
CA THR A 16 0.60 0.37 5.79
C THR A 16 0.71 1.64 4.95
N ALA A 17 -0.11 1.72 3.90
CA ALA A 17 -0.25 2.92 3.08
C ALA A 17 -1.69 3.40 3.16
N TYR A 18 -1.91 4.69 2.93
CA TYR A 18 -3.23 5.30 3.04
C TYR A 18 -3.54 6.10 1.77
N GLY A 19 -4.78 6.06 1.33
CA GLY A 19 -5.21 6.82 0.17
C GLY A 19 -6.67 6.58 -0.13
N TYR A 20 -7.20 7.32 -1.11
CA TYR A 20 -8.59 7.15 -1.54
C TYR A 20 -8.73 5.94 -2.48
N SER A 21 -7.62 5.49 -3.04
CA SER A 21 -7.54 4.29 -3.85
C SER A 21 -6.11 3.76 -3.73
N LEU A 22 -5.86 2.55 -4.22
CA LEU A 22 -4.50 2.00 -4.20
C LEU A 22 -3.57 2.87 -5.05
N ALA A 23 -4.03 3.32 -6.22
CA ALA A 23 -3.24 4.19 -7.07
C ALA A 23 -2.91 5.50 -6.34
N ASP A 24 -3.89 6.09 -5.64
CA ASP A 24 -3.68 7.30 -4.88
C ASP A 24 -2.67 7.08 -3.74
N ALA A 25 -2.79 5.95 -3.03
CA ALA A 25 -1.85 5.63 -1.95
C ALA A 25 -0.41 5.51 -2.48
N ARG A 26 -0.23 4.92 -3.65
CA ARG A 26 1.08 4.78 -4.27
C ARG A 26 1.64 6.12 -4.72
N GLU A 27 0.79 7.05 -5.15
CA GLU A 27 1.24 8.40 -5.50
C GLU A 27 1.66 9.19 -4.26
N ARG A 28 0.89 9.06 -3.18
CA ARG A 28 1.19 9.76 -1.92
C ARG A 28 2.47 9.24 -1.28
N SER A 29 2.75 7.95 -1.45
CA SER A 29 3.91 7.29 -0.87
C SER A 29 4.64 6.51 -1.99
N PRO A 30 5.49 7.20 -2.77
CA PRO A 30 6.11 6.58 -3.94
C PRO A 30 6.94 5.33 -3.66
N LYS A 31 7.37 5.12 -2.41
CA LYS A 31 8.11 3.90 -2.08
C LYS A 31 7.29 2.64 -2.36
N TYR A 32 5.95 2.74 -2.30
CA TYR A 32 5.07 1.60 -2.57
C TYR A 32 4.69 1.48 -4.04
N ASN A 33 5.15 2.41 -4.88
CA ASN A 33 4.83 2.40 -6.30
C ASN A 33 5.91 1.65 -7.08
N SER A 34 6.07 0.37 -6.76
CA SER A 34 7.03 -0.48 -7.43
C SER A 34 6.54 -1.93 -7.36
N ARG A 35 7.17 -2.79 -8.15
CA ARG A 35 6.78 -4.20 -8.22
C ARG A 35 7.11 -4.98 -6.97
N GLU A 36 8.01 -4.48 -6.13
CA GLU A 36 8.37 -5.19 -4.91
C GLU A 36 7.33 -5.04 -3.81
N TRP A 37 6.40 -4.08 -3.96
CA TRP A 37 5.33 -3.87 -3.01
C TRP A 37 4.00 -4.29 -3.61
N VAL A 38 3.32 -5.23 -2.95
CA VAL A 38 2.00 -5.70 -3.38
C VAL A 38 0.99 -5.42 -2.27
N CYS A 39 -0.27 -5.20 -2.66
CA CYS A 39 -1.34 -4.96 -1.69
C CYS A 39 -1.98 -6.29 -1.32
N LEU A 40 -1.96 -6.62 -0.03
CA LEU A 40 -2.59 -7.84 0.48
C LEU A 40 -4.05 -7.62 0.86
N MET A 41 -4.37 -6.45 1.39
CA MET A 41 -5.71 -6.18 1.90
C MET A 41 -5.98 -4.70 1.89
N SER A 42 -7.23 -4.31 1.68
CA SER A 42 -7.66 -2.93 1.81
C SER A 42 -8.84 -2.87 2.77
N THR A 43 -8.83 -1.84 3.62
CA THR A 43 -9.88 -1.63 4.62
C THR A 43 -10.32 -0.19 4.55
N TYR A 44 -11.63 0.04 4.51
CA TYR A 44 -12.15 1.42 4.53
C TYR A 44 -12.09 1.94 5.96
N ILE A 45 -11.50 3.11 6.13
CA ILE A 45 -11.29 3.69 7.46
C ILE A 45 -11.86 5.11 7.59
N ASP A 46 -12.76 5.50 6.70
CA ASP A 46 -13.40 6.81 6.77
C ASP A 46 -12.70 7.89 5.92
#